data_490cc0712e2afe4d7d48427f1d46b68c
#
_entry.id   490cc0712e2afe4d7d48427f1d46b68c
#
_cell.length_a   1.000
_cell.length_b   1.000
_cell.length_c   1.000
_cell.angle_alpha   90.00
_cell.angle_beta   90.00
_cell.angle_gamma   90.00
#
_symmetry.space_group_name_H-M   'P 1'
#
loop_
_entity.id
_entity.type
_entity.pdbx_description
1 polymer ?
#
loop_
_entity_poly.entity_id
_entity_poly.type
_entity_poly.pdbx_seq_one_letter_code
_entity_poly.pdbx_strand_id
1 'polypeptide(L)'
;MKKINIPSKLSFIISSVTSVIFVIYFSYRGFKVYFVQKAMDDTFIGGSSSDITITLWFAISGVMALSMFLFFQFTKIKDLNSERTIQKGIFFGWTAITIAMLIFIPSYIYFILLTIIASIFSLLSSITLKHKVAEDLKNKKETLTEKEVYLLQKLAGVKNPKK
;
A
#
# COMPACT_ATOMS: atom_id res chain seq x y z
N MET A 1 -17.30 -3.15 13.97
CA MET A 1 -16.01 -2.84 13.31
C MET A 1 -15.38 -4.15 12.81
N LYS A 2 -15.26 -4.33 11.50
CA LYS A 2 -14.62 -5.53 10.94
C LYS A 2 -13.11 -5.45 11.22
N LYS A 3 -12.54 -6.46 11.84
CA LYS A 3 -11.11 -6.51 12.20
C LYS A 3 -10.29 -6.60 10.92
N ILE A 4 -9.39 -5.62 10.66
CA ILE A 4 -8.49 -5.64 9.50
C ILE A 4 -7.70 -6.95 9.49
N ASN A 5 -7.54 -7.54 8.32
CA ASN A 5 -6.86 -8.82 8.15
C ASN A 5 -5.37 -8.72 8.54
N ILE A 6 -4.82 -9.76 9.18
CA ILE A 6 -3.43 -9.77 9.66
C ILE A 6 -2.42 -9.48 8.54
N PRO A 7 -2.50 -10.10 7.33
CA PRO A 7 -1.60 -9.78 6.22
C PRO A 7 -1.66 -8.32 5.77
N SER A 8 -2.86 -7.72 5.77
CA SER A 8 -3.03 -6.30 5.42
C SER A 8 -2.38 -5.38 6.45
N LYS A 9 -2.53 -5.69 7.74
CA LYS A 9 -1.86 -4.94 8.81
C LYS A 9 -0.34 -4.98 8.67
N LEU A 10 0.21 -6.15 8.39
CA LEU A 10 1.64 -6.34 8.22
C LEU A 10 2.16 -5.56 7.00
N SER A 11 1.45 -5.63 5.87
CA SER A 11 1.75 -4.83 4.67
C SER A 11 1.73 -3.34 4.96
N PHE A 12 0.73 -2.84 5.69
CA PHE A 12 0.65 -1.44 6.09
C PHE A 12 1.81 -1.02 6.99
N ILE A 13 2.18 -1.84 7.99
CA ILE A 13 3.29 -1.54 8.89
C ILE A 13 4.60 -1.47 8.11
N ILE A 14 4.88 -2.46 7.26
CA ILE A 14 6.10 -2.50 6.44
C ILE A 14 6.16 -1.29 5.50
N SER A 15 5.07 -0.99 4.79
CA SER A 15 5.00 0.17 3.90
C SER A 15 5.20 1.49 4.65
N SER A 16 4.66 1.61 5.85
CA SER A 16 4.85 2.79 6.70
C SER A 16 6.29 2.96 7.15
N VAL A 17 6.88 1.89 7.68
CA VAL A 17 8.28 1.92 8.14
C VAL A 17 9.20 2.26 6.97
N THR A 18 8.99 1.63 5.80
CA THR A 18 9.75 1.93 4.59
C THR A 18 9.60 3.39 4.19
N SER A 19 8.37 3.94 4.19
CA SER A 19 8.10 5.34 3.86
C SER A 19 8.81 6.31 4.82
N VAL A 20 8.76 6.03 6.11
CA VAL A 20 9.43 6.87 7.12
C VAL A 20 10.95 6.87 6.92
N ILE A 21 11.54 5.70 6.67
CA ILE A 21 12.98 5.58 6.38
C ILE A 21 13.35 6.40 5.14
N PHE A 22 12.54 6.31 4.07
CA PHE A 22 12.74 7.09 2.85
C PHE A 22 12.68 8.59 3.11
N VAL A 23 11.63 9.06 3.79
CA VAL A 23 11.47 10.48 4.09
C VAL A 23 12.66 11.02 4.89
N ILE A 24 13.04 10.31 5.95
CA ILE A 24 14.15 10.77 6.82
C ILE A 24 15.46 10.80 6.02
N TYR A 25 15.79 9.71 5.34
CA TYR A 25 17.07 9.59 4.64
C TYR A 25 17.19 10.56 3.47
N PHE A 26 16.18 10.61 2.58
CA PHE A 26 16.25 11.45 1.40
C PHE A 26 16.08 12.93 1.72
N SER A 27 15.31 13.27 2.75
CA SER A 27 15.26 14.66 3.24
C SER A 27 16.62 15.09 3.84
N TYR A 28 17.22 14.25 4.68
CA TYR A 28 18.56 14.53 5.22
C TYR A 28 19.59 14.72 4.11
N ARG A 29 19.60 13.84 3.12
CA ARG A 29 20.50 13.93 1.97
C ARG A 29 20.23 15.17 1.14
N GLY A 30 18.98 15.50 0.87
CA GLY A 30 18.58 16.71 0.16
C GLY A 30 19.08 17.97 0.86
N PHE A 31 18.90 18.04 2.18
CA PHE A 31 19.44 19.14 2.98
C PHE A 31 20.97 19.21 2.90
N LYS A 32 21.66 18.08 3.06
CA LYS A 32 23.12 18.03 2.97
C LYS A 32 23.64 18.53 1.62
N VAL A 33 23.04 18.06 0.52
CA VAL A 33 23.41 18.46 -0.83
C VAL A 33 23.13 19.96 -1.04
N TYR A 34 21.99 20.46 -0.58
CA TYR A 34 21.63 21.87 -0.66
C TYR A 34 22.64 22.76 0.06
N PHE A 35 23.02 22.42 1.30
CA PHE A 35 24.00 23.20 2.06
C PHE A 35 25.40 23.14 1.48
N VAL A 36 25.84 21.98 0.98
CA VAL A 36 27.12 21.82 0.31
C VAL A 36 27.16 22.63 -0.98
N GLN A 37 26.09 22.58 -1.77
CA GLN A 37 26.00 23.35 -3.01
C GLN A 37 25.96 24.84 -2.75
N LYS A 38 25.22 25.32 -1.75
CA LYS A 38 25.22 26.73 -1.37
C LYS A 38 26.59 27.20 -0.90
N ALA A 39 27.33 26.37 -0.18
CA ALA A 39 28.70 26.69 0.23
C ALA A 39 29.68 26.63 -0.96
N MET A 40 29.39 25.86 -2.01
CA MET A 40 30.20 25.77 -3.22
C MET A 40 29.87 26.86 -4.25
N ASP A 41 28.61 27.31 -4.34
CA ASP A 41 28.21 28.44 -5.17
C ASP A 41 28.91 29.74 -4.74
N ASP A 42 29.22 29.84 -3.44
CA ASP A 42 30.09 30.92 -2.93
C ASP A 42 31.58 30.73 -3.31
N THR A 43 31.97 29.56 -3.85
CA THR A 43 33.38 29.18 -4.15
C THR A 43 33.63 28.65 -5.57
N PHE A 44 32.71 28.82 -6.50
CA PHE A 44 32.96 28.61 -7.97
C PHE A 44 33.07 27.16 -8.48
N ILE A 45 32.44 26.17 -7.88
CA ILE A 45 32.44 24.82 -8.45
C ILE A 45 31.00 24.29 -8.64
N GLY A 46 30.57 24.24 -9.91
CA GLY A 46 29.23 23.76 -10.28
C GLY A 46 28.98 22.32 -9.88
N GLY A 47 28.17 22.11 -8.85
CA GLY A 47 27.58 20.83 -8.52
C GLY A 47 26.47 20.47 -9.53
N SER A 48 26.36 19.18 -9.87
CA SER A 48 25.35 18.70 -10.80
C SER A 48 23.93 18.90 -10.24
N SER A 49 23.13 19.74 -10.91
CA SER A 49 21.72 19.96 -10.56
C SER A 49 20.86 18.67 -10.61
N SER A 50 21.34 17.61 -11.25
CA SER A 50 20.69 16.31 -11.35
C SER A 50 20.54 15.61 -10.00
N ASP A 51 21.53 15.70 -9.12
CA ASP A 51 21.52 15.00 -7.81
C ASP A 51 20.47 15.58 -6.86
N ILE A 52 20.25 16.91 -6.92
CA ILE A 52 19.19 17.57 -6.13
C ILE A 52 17.82 17.14 -6.64
N THR A 53 17.62 17.13 -7.94
CA THR A 53 16.37 16.74 -8.57
C THR A 53 16.00 15.31 -8.22
N ILE A 54 16.93 14.38 -8.30
CA ILE A 54 16.74 12.98 -7.93
C ILE A 54 16.38 12.85 -6.45
N THR A 55 17.12 13.52 -5.57
CA THR A 55 16.87 13.48 -4.12
C THR A 55 15.49 14.04 -3.77
N LEU A 56 15.07 15.16 -4.40
CA LEU A 56 13.73 15.72 -4.22
C LEU A 56 12.63 14.75 -4.70
N TRP A 57 12.82 14.06 -5.81
CA TRP A 57 11.87 13.08 -6.32
C TRP A 57 11.59 11.97 -5.32
N PHE A 58 12.65 11.43 -4.71
CA PHE A 58 12.50 10.36 -3.71
C PHE A 58 11.93 10.87 -2.39
N ALA A 59 12.25 12.10 -1.97
CA ALA A 59 11.60 12.71 -0.82
C ALA A 59 10.09 12.89 -1.06
N ILE A 60 9.71 13.36 -2.24
CA ILE A 60 8.29 13.50 -2.63
C ILE A 60 7.59 12.14 -2.66
N SER A 61 8.22 11.12 -3.26
CA SER A 61 7.63 9.77 -3.29
C SER A 61 7.46 9.18 -1.89
N GLY A 62 8.41 9.41 -0.98
CA GLY A 62 8.30 9.02 0.42
C GLY A 62 7.15 9.74 1.15
N VAL A 63 6.99 11.04 0.93
CA VAL A 63 5.87 11.82 1.47
C VAL A 63 4.53 11.30 0.92
N MET A 64 4.46 11.01 -0.38
CA MET A 64 3.25 10.44 -0.99
C MET A 64 2.91 9.07 -0.42
N ALA A 65 3.90 8.18 -0.26
CA ALA A 65 3.69 6.87 0.35
C ALA A 65 3.25 6.97 1.82
N LEU A 66 3.82 7.92 2.59
CA LEU A 66 3.41 8.20 3.95
C LEU A 66 1.98 8.75 4.02
N SER A 67 1.64 9.69 3.14
CA SER A 67 0.30 10.26 3.07
C SER A 67 -0.76 9.23 2.69
N MET A 68 -0.47 8.34 1.75
CA MET A 68 -1.32 7.19 1.44
C MET A 68 -1.50 6.27 2.65
N PHE A 69 -0.42 5.96 3.36
CA PHE A 69 -0.49 5.14 4.56
C PHE A 69 -1.37 5.79 5.63
N LEU A 70 -1.18 7.07 5.93
CA LEU A 70 -2.00 7.82 6.90
C LEU A 70 -3.46 7.88 6.46
N PHE A 71 -3.72 8.15 5.19
CA PHE A 71 -5.07 8.14 4.65
C PHE A 71 -5.78 6.81 4.89
N PHE A 72 -5.09 5.68 4.73
CA PHE A 72 -5.66 4.35 4.97
C PHE A 72 -5.81 3.99 6.44
N GLN A 73 -5.01 4.54 7.31
CA GLN A 73 -5.20 4.39 8.76
C GLN A 73 -6.46 5.13 9.25
N PHE A 74 -6.75 6.29 8.66
CA PHE A 74 -7.86 7.15 9.07
C PHE A 74 -9.17 6.84 8.33
N THR A 75 -9.15 6.33 7.11
CA THR A 75 -10.35 5.85 6.44
C THR A 75 -10.79 4.52 7.02
N LYS A 76 -11.96 4.50 7.65
CA LYS A 76 -12.60 3.25 8.10
C LYS A 76 -12.90 2.39 6.88
N ILE A 77 -12.03 1.43 6.61
CA ILE A 77 -12.24 0.45 5.54
C ILE A 77 -13.48 -0.37 5.90
N LYS A 78 -14.56 -0.13 5.19
CA LYS A 78 -15.87 -0.77 5.46
C LYS A 78 -15.99 -2.13 4.79
N ASP A 79 -15.23 -2.38 3.73
CA ASP A 79 -15.43 -3.51 2.85
C ASP A 79 -14.11 -4.19 2.47
N LEU A 80 -14.13 -5.55 2.39
CA LEU A 80 -12.98 -6.36 2.01
C LEU A 80 -12.49 -6.07 0.58
N ASN A 81 -13.40 -5.70 -0.30
CA ASN A 81 -13.05 -5.39 -1.69
C ASN A 81 -12.28 -4.07 -1.78
N SER A 82 -12.70 -3.06 -1.01
CA SER A 82 -11.98 -1.79 -0.88
C SER A 82 -10.58 -2.00 -0.29
N GLU A 83 -10.45 -2.82 0.75
CA GLU A 83 -9.17 -3.19 1.35
C GLU A 83 -8.23 -3.85 0.33
N ARG A 84 -8.74 -4.75 -0.50
CA ARG A 84 -7.98 -5.39 -1.58
C ARG A 84 -7.53 -4.39 -2.64
N THR A 85 -8.40 -3.48 -3.06
CA THR A 85 -8.07 -2.44 -4.07
C THR A 85 -6.95 -1.55 -3.57
N ILE A 86 -6.98 -1.18 -2.30
CA ILE A 86 -5.93 -0.41 -1.62
C ILE A 86 -4.59 -1.16 -1.65
N GLN A 87 -4.59 -2.45 -1.26
CA GLN A 87 -3.37 -3.25 -1.26
C GLN A 87 -2.76 -3.39 -2.66
N LYS A 88 -3.59 -3.48 -3.69
CA LYS A 88 -3.12 -3.41 -5.09
C LYS A 88 -2.48 -2.07 -5.41
N GLY A 89 -3.09 -0.96 -5.00
CA GLY A 89 -2.53 0.37 -5.19
C GLY A 89 -1.16 0.53 -4.54
N ILE A 90 -1.02 0.05 -3.29
CA ILE A 90 0.26 0.05 -2.56
C ILE A 90 1.31 -0.81 -3.29
N PHE A 91 0.93 -2.00 -3.77
CA PHE A 91 1.81 -2.86 -4.56
C PHE A 91 2.34 -2.15 -5.82
N PHE A 92 1.44 -1.58 -6.62
CA PHE A 92 1.86 -0.86 -7.83
C PHE A 92 2.72 0.37 -7.52
N GLY A 93 2.41 1.10 -6.45
CA GLY A 93 3.19 2.24 -6.00
C GLY A 93 4.63 1.84 -5.64
N TRP A 94 4.81 0.82 -4.80
CA TRP A 94 6.15 0.34 -4.44
C TRP A 94 6.91 -0.26 -5.62
N THR A 95 6.22 -0.98 -6.51
CA THR A 95 6.84 -1.52 -7.73
C THR A 95 7.34 -0.40 -8.64
N ALA A 96 6.56 0.66 -8.84
CA ALA A 96 6.98 1.82 -9.62
C ALA A 96 8.20 2.52 -9.00
N ILE A 97 8.20 2.71 -7.67
CA ILE A 97 9.36 3.26 -6.95
C ILE A 97 10.59 2.37 -7.11
N THR A 98 10.44 1.05 -7.01
CA THR A 98 11.54 0.09 -7.20
C THR A 98 12.15 0.23 -8.60
N ILE A 99 11.32 0.26 -9.63
CA ILE A 99 11.77 0.42 -11.03
C ILE A 99 12.49 1.77 -11.20
N ALA A 100 11.92 2.84 -10.69
CA ALA A 100 12.54 4.16 -10.75
C ALA A 100 13.92 4.18 -10.06
N MET A 101 14.04 3.55 -8.88
CA MET A 101 15.31 3.45 -8.17
C MET A 101 16.36 2.64 -8.93
N LEU A 102 15.96 1.53 -9.55
CA LEU A 102 16.85 0.71 -10.37
C LEU A 102 17.42 1.47 -11.57
N ILE A 103 16.61 2.35 -12.17
CA ILE A 103 17.01 3.14 -13.35
C ILE A 103 17.88 4.32 -12.93
N PHE A 104 17.47 5.10 -11.94
CA PHE A 104 18.09 6.39 -11.62
C PHE A 104 19.19 6.30 -10.57
N ILE A 105 19.08 5.40 -9.60
CA ILE A 105 20.02 5.32 -8.48
C ILE A 105 20.30 3.86 -8.04
N PRO A 106 20.86 3.03 -8.93
CA PRO A 106 21.11 1.61 -8.64
C PRO A 106 22.06 1.38 -7.45
N SER A 107 22.87 2.40 -7.09
CA SER A 107 23.82 2.32 -5.95
C SER A 107 23.13 2.17 -4.59
N TYR A 108 21.81 2.45 -4.51
CA TYR A 108 21.03 2.38 -3.26
C TYR A 108 20.38 1.02 -3.02
N ILE A 109 21.17 -0.04 -3.11
CA ILE A 109 20.70 -1.42 -3.08
C ILE A 109 19.84 -1.75 -1.84
N TYR A 110 20.18 -1.22 -0.66
CA TYR A 110 19.39 -1.44 0.56
C TYR A 110 17.98 -0.85 0.49
N PHE A 111 17.84 0.34 -0.11
CA PHE A 111 16.54 0.96 -0.31
C PHE A 111 15.73 0.22 -1.37
N ILE A 112 16.36 -0.24 -2.43
CA ILE A 112 15.73 -1.09 -3.45
C ILE A 112 15.19 -2.37 -2.81
N LEU A 113 15.97 -3.03 -1.95
CA LEU A 113 15.51 -4.21 -1.22
C LEU A 113 14.31 -3.91 -0.32
N LEU A 114 14.30 -2.77 0.39
CA LEU A 114 13.17 -2.36 1.22
C LEU A 114 11.89 -2.16 0.39
N THR A 115 11.98 -1.54 -0.79
CA THR A 115 10.83 -1.36 -1.69
C THR A 115 10.33 -2.68 -2.26
N ILE A 116 11.22 -3.62 -2.59
CA ILE A 116 10.86 -4.96 -3.03
C ILE A 116 10.11 -5.70 -1.91
N ILE A 117 10.60 -5.66 -0.69
CA ILE A 117 9.94 -6.28 0.46
C ILE A 117 8.54 -5.69 0.67
N ALA A 118 8.40 -4.37 0.66
CA ALA A 118 7.11 -3.70 0.79
C ALA A 118 6.14 -4.09 -0.33
N SER A 119 6.63 -4.21 -1.56
CA SER A 119 5.86 -4.66 -2.73
C SER A 119 5.37 -6.11 -2.55
N ILE A 120 6.25 -7.03 -2.16
CA ILE A 120 5.91 -8.44 -1.95
C ILE A 120 4.81 -8.60 -0.88
N PHE A 121 4.96 -7.93 0.27
CA PHE A 121 3.95 -8.01 1.34
C PHE A 121 2.59 -7.45 0.91
N SER A 122 2.57 -6.38 0.12
CA SER A 122 1.34 -5.82 -0.43
C SER A 122 0.69 -6.75 -1.44
N LEU A 123 1.47 -7.44 -2.28
CA LEU A 123 0.99 -8.44 -3.21
C LEU A 123 0.37 -9.64 -2.48
N LEU A 124 1.09 -10.21 -1.52
CA LEU A 124 0.61 -11.34 -0.70
C LEU A 124 -0.69 -10.98 0.02
N SER A 125 -0.77 -9.78 0.59
CA SER A 125 -1.99 -9.28 1.21
C SER A 125 -3.15 -9.19 0.22
N SER A 126 -2.92 -8.67 -0.99
CA SER A 126 -3.94 -8.58 -2.04
C SER A 126 -4.45 -9.94 -2.50
N ILE A 127 -3.56 -10.95 -2.62
CA ILE A 127 -3.92 -12.33 -2.98
C ILE A 127 -4.77 -12.97 -1.87
N THR A 128 -4.35 -12.85 -0.63
CA THR A 128 -5.10 -13.39 0.53
C THR A 128 -6.50 -12.78 0.62
N LEU A 129 -6.62 -11.47 0.38
CA LEU A 129 -7.91 -10.79 0.35
C LEU A 129 -8.78 -11.24 -0.83
N LYS A 130 -8.19 -11.59 -1.98
CA LYS A 130 -8.94 -12.15 -3.11
C LYS A 130 -9.68 -13.43 -2.72
N HIS A 131 -9.01 -14.35 -2.04
CA HIS A 131 -9.64 -15.59 -1.57
C HIS A 131 -10.75 -15.32 -0.56
N LYS A 132 -10.52 -14.43 0.41
CA LYS A 132 -11.55 -14.07 1.40
C LYS A 132 -12.76 -13.35 0.80
N VAL A 133 -12.57 -12.50 -0.19
CA VAL A 133 -13.68 -11.86 -0.92
C VAL A 133 -14.50 -12.90 -1.67
N ALA A 134 -13.85 -13.87 -2.32
CA ALA A 134 -14.52 -14.94 -3.03
C ALA A 134 -15.35 -15.83 -2.07
N GLU A 135 -14.80 -16.16 -0.91
CA GLU A 135 -15.47 -16.93 0.14
C GLU A 135 -16.68 -16.17 0.73
N ASP A 136 -16.51 -14.87 1.03
CA ASP A 136 -17.60 -14.00 1.55
C ASP A 136 -18.75 -13.88 0.54
N LEU A 137 -18.42 -13.81 -0.76
CA LEU A 137 -19.42 -13.80 -1.84
C LEU A 137 -20.15 -15.13 -1.96
N LYS A 138 -19.43 -16.25 -1.84
CA LYS A 138 -20.05 -17.59 -1.88
C LYS A 138 -21.00 -17.79 -0.72
N ASN A 139 -20.56 -17.49 0.51
CA ASN A 139 -21.38 -17.60 1.72
C ASN A 139 -22.62 -16.68 1.64
N LYS A 140 -22.46 -15.46 1.09
CA LYS A 140 -23.57 -14.54 0.91
C LYS A 140 -24.57 -15.05 -0.11
N LYS A 141 -24.12 -15.70 -1.18
CA LYS A 141 -24.98 -16.30 -2.19
C LYS A 141 -25.77 -17.48 -1.59
N GLU A 142 -25.12 -18.34 -0.80
CA GLU A 142 -25.77 -19.48 -0.12
C GLU A 142 -26.84 -18.98 0.86
N THR A 143 -26.55 -17.98 1.69
CA THR A 143 -27.52 -17.41 2.64
C THR A 143 -28.69 -16.69 1.96
N LEU A 144 -28.48 -16.07 0.81
CA LEU A 144 -29.56 -15.47 0.02
C LEU A 144 -30.47 -16.56 -0.57
N THR A 145 -29.89 -17.62 -1.11
CA THR A 145 -30.64 -18.76 -1.66
C THR A 145 -31.48 -19.43 -0.57
N GLU A 146 -30.95 -19.65 0.63
CA GLU A 146 -31.71 -20.20 1.77
C GLU A 146 -32.88 -19.29 2.18
N LYS A 147 -32.68 -17.98 2.21
CA LYS A 147 -33.76 -17.01 2.50
C LYS A 147 -34.83 -16.99 1.42
N GLU A 148 -34.43 -17.07 0.16
CA GLU A 148 -35.36 -17.15 -0.95
C GLU A 148 -36.17 -18.43 -0.91
N VAL A 149 -35.56 -19.56 -0.67
CA VAL A 149 -36.24 -20.86 -0.48
C VAL A 149 -37.20 -20.81 0.69
N TYR A 150 -36.76 -20.24 1.83
CA TYR A 150 -37.63 -20.06 3.01
C TYR A 150 -38.84 -19.18 2.69
N LEU A 151 -38.64 -18.05 1.96
CA LEU A 151 -39.73 -17.17 1.56
C LEU A 151 -40.70 -17.85 0.60
N LEU A 152 -40.19 -18.59 -0.37
CA LEU A 152 -41.00 -19.37 -1.31
C LEU A 152 -41.80 -20.46 -0.60
N GLN A 153 -41.22 -21.18 0.36
CA GLN A 153 -41.90 -22.17 1.18
C GLN A 153 -43.01 -21.52 2.03
N LYS A 154 -42.74 -20.35 2.59
CA LYS A 154 -43.75 -19.57 3.37
C LYS A 154 -44.89 -19.09 2.49
N LEU A 155 -44.60 -18.61 1.28
CA LEU A 155 -45.60 -18.17 0.29
C LEU A 155 -46.43 -19.35 -0.24
N ALA A 156 -45.84 -20.50 -0.43
CA ALA A 156 -46.50 -21.72 -0.86
C ALA A 156 -47.34 -22.42 0.22
N GLY A 157 -47.39 -21.84 1.43
CA GLY A 157 -48.21 -22.41 2.55
C GLY A 157 -47.70 -23.79 3.04
N VAL A 158 -46.50 -24.20 2.65
CA VAL A 158 -45.93 -25.47 3.11
C VAL A 158 -45.46 -25.31 4.55
N LYS A 159 -46.18 -25.89 5.48
CA LYS A 159 -45.80 -25.98 6.89
C LYS A 159 -44.46 -26.72 6.98
N ASN A 160 -43.49 -26.08 7.61
CA ASN A 160 -42.14 -26.60 7.84
C ASN A 160 -42.19 -28.04 8.41
N PRO A 161 -41.60 -29.05 7.79
CA PRO A 161 -41.62 -30.42 8.30
C PRO A 161 -40.46 -30.68 9.26
N LYS A 162 -40.03 -29.67 10.03
CA LYS A 162 -39.01 -29.86 11.07
C LYS A 162 -39.43 -29.24 12.39
N LYS A 163 -39.98 -30.08 13.20
CA LYS A 163 -39.72 -30.17 14.62
C LYS A 163 -39.08 -31.50 14.89
#